data_52639a92e621ccf469267f25d9e24c27
#
_entry.id   52639a92e621ccf469267f25d9e24c27
#
_cell.length_a   1.000
_cell.length_b   1.000
_cell.length_c   1.000
_cell.angle_alpha   90.00
_cell.angle_beta   90.00
_cell.angle_gamma   90.00
#
_symmetry.space_group_name_H-M   'P 1'
#
loop_
_entity.id
_entity.type
_entity.pdbx_description
1 polymer ?
#
loop_
_entity_poly.entity_id
_entity_poly.type
_entity_poly.pdbx_seq_one_letter_code
_entity_poly.pdbx_strand_id
1 'polypeptide(L)'
;MVNNLNEHKEIEFGWFLPTAGDGSYVGVASEREPTLEYLIDVAKAAEKAGLGFVLIPTGGPCLDAWVVGSAIMSHTTTLRPLVAVRPGLTTPVLSARMGAALDQLSGGRAMINVVTGSSVQDLEELGDPLAHAHDKRYERASEYLAVMQQAWTQSDGIKASEFVGSEGAETKQNDQQQPFRGKYYQFTRAVTTPLTVQKPHPPFYLGGSSPSAKRVAVEFADTYLMWGEPHDWIREQIEDFEVVRSQYREETGIDRPVRFGLRAQVLVRDTEEEAWAAAWELISKVSPEAIEQAQKAFAKTDATNQRRQNELREQFKDERFVVGPNLWAGLSLVRSGGAILIVGTADQVSERLIEYAELGVSSFILSGYPHLEEAERFGKEALPLFHQKWASRREVRA
;
A
#
# COMPACT_ATOMS: atom_id res chain seq x y z
N MET A 1 26.24 9.96 6.70
CA MET A 1 25.63 9.89 8.04
C MET A 1 24.14 9.84 7.81
N VAL A 2 23.55 8.64 7.81
CA VAL A 2 22.09 8.46 7.73
C VAL A 2 21.55 8.97 9.06
N ASN A 3 20.80 10.07 9.00
CA ASN A 3 20.24 10.71 10.20
C ASN A 3 19.30 9.78 10.93
N ASN A 4 19.48 9.67 12.24
CA ASN A 4 18.70 8.94 13.26
C ASN A 4 17.20 9.36 13.38
N LEU A 5 16.51 9.72 12.31
CA LEU A 5 15.10 10.10 12.33
C LEU A 5 14.13 8.92 12.48
N ASN A 6 14.63 7.67 12.37
CA ASN A 6 13.80 6.46 12.47
C ASN A 6 13.97 5.68 13.79
N GLU A 7 14.81 6.12 14.73
CA GLU A 7 15.16 5.33 15.93
C GLU A 7 14.00 5.10 16.92
N HIS A 8 12.85 5.76 16.75
CA HIS A 8 11.72 5.64 17.69
C HIS A 8 10.36 5.29 17.06
N LYS A 9 10.29 4.99 15.75
CA LYS A 9 9.01 4.63 15.16
C LYS A 9 8.70 3.15 15.44
N GLU A 10 7.54 2.90 16.01
CA GLU A 10 6.97 1.57 16.17
C GLU A 10 6.80 0.91 14.80
N ILE A 11 7.27 -0.35 14.69
CA ILE A 11 7.07 -1.12 13.45
C ILE A 11 5.65 -1.64 13.44
N GLU A 12 4.96 -1.38 12.34
CA GLU A 12 3.59 -1.84 12.14
C GLU A 12 3.50 -2.87 11.03
N PHE A 13 2.59 -3.81 11.22
CA PHE A 13 2.27 -4.85 10.25
C PHE A 13 0.83 -4.73 9.80
N GLY A 14 0.61 -4.88 8.51
CA GLY A 14 -0.70 -4.98 7.90
C GLY A 14 -0.81 -6.21 7.00
N TRP A 15 -2.04 -6.56 6.67
CA TRP A 15 -2.35 -7.68 5.78
C TRP A 15 -2.99 -7.22 4.49
N PHE A 16 -2.88 -8.03 3.45
CA PHE A 16 -3.54 -7.76 2.18
C PHE A 16 -4.91 -8.46 2.17
N LEU A 17 -5.96 -7.75 1.76
CA LEU A 17 -7.30 -8.30 1.66
C LEU A 17 -7.56 -8.84 0.24
N PRO A 18 -7.95 -10.11 0.06
CA PRO A 18 -8.06 -10.75 -1.26
C PRO A 18 -9.39 -10.44 -1.96
N THR A 19 -9.60 -9.18 -2.35
CA THR A 19 -10.86 -8.70 -2.96
C THR A 19 -11.11 -9.15 -4.40
N ALA A 20 -10.17 -9.92 -4.97
CA ALA A 20 -10.33 -10.57 -6.28
C ALA A 20 -10.49 -12.09 -6.16
N GLY A 21 -10.67 -12.60 -4.94
CA GLY A 21 -10.70 -14.04 -4.64
C GLY A 21 -9.40 -14.56 -4.05
N ASP A 22 -9.43 -15.79 -3.55
CA ASP A 22 -8.33 -16.42 -2.82
C ASP A 22 -8.23 -17.94 -3.14
N GLY A 23 -7.13 -18.55 -2.72
CA GLY A 23 -6.90 -19.98 -2.87
C GLY A 23 -5.49 -20.40 -2.51
N SER A 24 -5.27 -21.70 -2.58
CA SER A 24 -3.97 -22.34 -2.31
C SER A 24 -2.98 -22.21 -3.48
N TYR A 25 -3.43 -21.75 -4.64
CA TYR A 25 -2.63 -21.64 -5.85
C TYR A 25 -2.70 -20.26 -6.46
N VAL A 26 -1.58 -19.79 -7.01
CA VAL A 26 -1.43 -18.46 -7.61
C VAL A 26 -1.31 -18.58 -9.12
N GLY A 27 -1.95 -17.68 -9.87
CA GLY A 27 -1.92 -17.71 -11.35
C GLY A 27 -2.96 -18.63 -11.98
N VAL A 28 -3.88 -19.15 -11.20
CA VAL A 28 -5.06 -19.93 -11.63
C VAL A 28 -6.34 -19.31 -11.09
N ALA A 29 -7.50 -19.85 -11.48
CA ALA A 29 -8.78 -19.39 -10.94
C ALA A 29 -8.83 -19.53 -9.41
N SER A 30 -9.42 -18.56 -8.76
CA SER A 30 -9.58 -18.54 -7.30
C SER A 30 -10.45 -19.73 -6.84
N GLU A 31 -10.06 -20.36 -5.74
CA GLU A 31 -10.81 -21.45 -5.10
C GLU A 31 -11.92 -20.88 -4.18
N ARG A 32 -11.76 -19.63 -3.74
CA ARG A 32 -12.67 -18.94 -2.84
C ARG A 32 -13.06 -17.58 -3.44
N GLU A 33 -14.35 -17.37 -3.57
CA GLU A 33 -14.91 -16.09 -4.01
C GLU A 33 -14.71 -15.00 -2.93
N PRO A 34 -14.55 -13.74 -3.31
CA PRO A 34 -14.37 -12.63 -2.37
C PRO A 34 -15.73 -12.21 -1.75
N THR A 35 -16.43 -13.15 -1.12
CA THR A 35 -17.69 -12.85 -0.44
C THR A 35 -17.46 -11.93 0.76
N LEU A 36 -18.48 -11.19 1.18
CA LEU A 36 -18.38 -10.32 2.35
C LEU A 36 -17.99 -11.12 3.61
N GLU A 37 -18.55 -12.29 3.79
CA GLU A 37 -18.26 -13.18 4.93
C GLU A 37 -16.76 -13.55 4.94
N TYR A 38 -16.23 -14.01 3.80
CA TYR A 38 -14.83 -14.38 3.71
C TYR A 38 -13.88 -13.19 3.96
N LEU A 39 -14.17 -12.02 3.40
CA LEU A 39 -13.37 -10.81 3.62
C LEU A 39 -13.40 -10.36 5.08
N ILE A 40 -14.55 -10.49 5.77
CA ILE A 40 -14.68 -10.26 7.21
C ILE A 40 -13.83 -11.25 8.01
N ASP A 41 -13.83 -12.52 7.63
CA ASP A 41 -13.04 -13.54 8.33
C ASP A 41 -11.54 -13.26 8.20
N VAL A 42 -11.05 -12.91 7.01
CA VAL A 42 -9.65 -12.49 6.80
C VAL A 42 -9.32 -11.25 7.63
N ALA A 43 -10.20 -10.24 7.65
CA ALA A 43 -9.98 -9.02 8.42
C ALA A 43 -9.93 -9.29 9.93
N LYS A 44 -10.84 -10.13 10.45
CA LYS A 44 -10.84 -10.56 11.86
C LYS A 44 -9.62 -11.40 12.22
N ALA A 45 -9.18 -12.29 11.32
CA ALA A 45 -7.96 -13.07 11.53
C ALA A 45 -6.74 -12.15 11.61
N ALA A 46 -6.65 -11.16 10.72
CA ALA A 46 -5.60 -10.14 10.77
C ALA A 46 -5.62 -9.33 12.07
N GLU A 47 -6.79 -8.87 12.52
CA GLU A 47 -6.96 -8.16 13.80
C GLU A 47 -6.54 -9.02 14.99
N LYS A 48 -7.02 -10.27 15.05
CA LYS A 48 -6.68 -11.25 16.10
C LYS A 48 -5.20 -11.61 16.12
N ALA A 49 -4.56 -11.62 14.96
CA ALA A 49 -3.12 -11.82 14.79
C ALA A 49 -2.27 -10.64 15.31
N GLY A 50 -2.90 -9.51 15.67
CA GLY A 50 -2.20 -8.29 16.11
C GLY A 50 -1.72 -7.41 14.96
N LEU A 51 -2.23 -7.62 13.73
CA LEU A 51 -1.93 -6.78 12.59
C LEU A 51 -2.74 -5.47 12.67
N GLY A 52 -2.10 -4.34 12.46
CA GLY A 52 -2.67 -3.03 12.72
C GLY A 52 -3.56 -2.49 11.61
N PHE A 53 -3.45 -3.01 10.39
CA PHE A 53 -4.22 -2.54 9.24
C PHE A 53 -4.37 -3.59 8.16
N VAL A 54 -5.31 -3.39 7.22
CA VAL A 54 -5.45 -4.19 6.01
C VAL A 54 -5.42 -3.30 4.78
N LEU A 55 -4.57 -3.68 3.80
CA LEU A 55 -4.59 -3.07 2.48
C LEU A 55 -5.76 -3.65 1.68
N ILE A 56 -6.64 -2.76 1.23
CA ILE A 56 -7.75 -3.07 0.33
C ILE A 56 -7.36 -2.59 -1.07
N PRO A 57 -7.01 -3.51 -1.98
CA PRO A 57 -6.48 -3.17 -3.29
C PRO A 57 -7.55 -2.58 -4.22
N THR A 58 -7.09 -2.05 -5.37
CA THR A 58 -7.94 -1.62 -6.49
C THR A 58 -7.33 -2.09 -7.80
N GLY A 59 -8.17 -2.25 -8.80
CA GLY A 59 -7.81 -2.57 -10.18
C GLY A 59 -8.19 -3.98 -10.61
N GLY A 60 -8.33 -4.17 -11.91
CA GLY A 60 -8.70 -5.45 -12.50
C GLY A 60 -9.95 -6.04 -11.85
N PRO A 61 -9.89 -7.30 -11.38
CA PRO A 61 -11.05 -8.00 -10.82
C PRO A 61 -11.35 -7.65 -9.36
N CYS A 62 -10.64 -6.69 -8.74
CA CYS A 62 -10.86 -6.33 -7.33
C CYS A 62 -12.23 -5.69 -7.12
N LEU A 63 -12.90 -6.03 -6.04
CA LEU A 63 -14.04 -5.27 -5.53
C LEU A 63 -13.60 -3.84 -5.19
N ASP A 64 -14.56 -2.88 -5.24
CA ASP A 64 -14.28 -1.48 -4.92
C ASP A 64 -13.77 -1.31 -3.49
N ALA A 65 -12.61 -0.63 -3.35
CA ALA A 65 -11.90 -0.54 -2.09
C ALA A 65 -12.64 0.29 -1.03
N TRP A 66 -13.40 1.33 -1.41
CA TRP A 66 -14.18 2.14 -0.49
C TRP A 66 -15.36 1.35 0.08
N VAL A 67 -16.05 0.60 -0.79
CA VAL A 67 -17.21 -0.24 -0.40
C VAL A 67 -16.75 -1.33 0.56
N VAL A 68 -15.68 -2.06 0.20
CA VAL A 68 -15.12 -3.12 1.05
C VAL A 68 -14.60 -2.54 2.38
N GLY A 69 -13.86 -1.43 2.33
CA GLY A 69 -13.35 -0.77 3.54
C GLY A 69 -14.46 -0.38 4.51
N SER A 70 -15.56 0.18 3.98
CA SER A 70 -16.73 0.53 4.78
C SER A 70 -17.43 -0.69 5.38
N ALA A 71 -17.49 -1.80 4.64
CA ALA A 71 -18.10 -3.04 5.12
C ALA A 71 -17.30 -3.70 6.24
N ILE A 72 -15.99 -3.91 6.04
CA ILE A 72 -15.15 -4.62 7.03
C ILE A 72 -14.93 -3.83 8.31
N MET A 73 -14.89 -2.49 8.25
CA MET A 73 -14.62 -1.67 9.43
C MET A 73 -15.71 -1.78 10.51
N SER A 74 -16.93 -2.16 10.14
CA SER A 74 -18.03 -2.40 11.08
C SER A 74 -17.94 -3.74 11.82
N HIS A 75 -17.05 -4.62 11.37
CA HIS A 75 -16.82 -5.96 11.93
C HIS A 75 -15.48 -6.10 12.66
N THR A 76 -14.69 -5.00 12.71
CA THR A 76 -13.40 -4.91 13.38
C THR A 76 -13.38 -3.72 14.34
N THR A 77 -12.54 -3.76 15.37
CA THR A 77 -12.50 -2.74 16.44
C THR A 77 -11.26 -1.84 16.36
N THR A 78 -10.11 -2.42 16.04
CA THR A 78 -8.82 -1.73 16.03
C THR A 78 -8.18 -1.71 14.65
N LEU A 79 -8.53 -2.66 13.79
CA LEU A 79 -7.96 -2.81 12.45
C LEU A 79 -8.29 -1.59 11.59
N ARG A 80 -7.26 -1.04 10.93
CA ARG A 80 -7.37 0.15 10.09
C ARG A 80 -7.54 -0.24 8.62
N PRO A 81 -8.59 0.21 7.92
CA PRO A 81 -8.72 0.01 6.48
C PRO A 81 -7.79 0.96 5.71
N LEU A 82 -6.78 0.43 5.02
CA LEU A 82 -5.94 1.15 4.07
C LEU A 82 -6.56 1.03 2.67
N VAL A 83 -7.40 2.00 2.32
CA VAL A 83 -8.21 1.98 1.10
C VAL A 83 -7.42 2.50 -0.09
N ALA A 84 -7.33 1.71 -1.15
CA ALA A 84 -6.69 2.13 -2.39
C ALA A 84 -7.55 3.16 -3.14
N VAL A 85 -6.93 4.27 -3.58
CA VAL A 85 -7.56 5.32 -4.37
C VAL A 85 -6.77 5.59 -5.64
N ARG A 86 -7.48 5.80 -6.75
CA ARG A 86 -6.87 6.16 -8.04
C ARG A 86 -7.14 7.61 -8.39
N PRO A 87 -6.11 8.49 -8.33
CA PRO A 87 -6.23 9.86 -8.81
C PRO A 87 -6.68 9.91 -10.27
N GLY A 88 -7.77 10.63 -10.52
CA GLY A 88 -8.33 10.82 -11.86
C GLY A 88 -9.58 10.00 -12.18
N LEU A 89 -9.88 8.92 -11.46
CA LEU A 89 -11.11 8.14 -11.64
C LEU A 89 -12.28 8.71 -10.83
N THR A 90 -11.99 9.36 -9.71
CA THR A 90 -12.93 10.15 -8.92
C THR A 90 -12.38 11.56 -8.73
N THR A 91 -13.24 12.54 -8.44
CA THR A 91 -12.75 13.89 -8.13
C THR A 91 -12.11 13.92 -6.73
N PRO A 92 -11.06 14.75 -6.53
CA PRO A 92 -10.35 14.77 -5.24
C PRO A 92 -11.24 15.20 -4.06
N VAL A 93 -12.17 16.14 -4.27
CA VAL A 93 -13.12 16.57 -3.22
C VAL A 93 -14.10 15.44 -2.86
N LEU A 94 -14.56 14.64 -3.85
CA LEU A 94 -15.40 13.48 -3.56
C LEU A 94 -14.61 12.43 -2.76
N SER A 95 -13.39 12.13 -3.17
CA SER A 95 -12.54 11.19 -2.42
C SER A 95 -12.22 11.69 -1.01
N ALA A 96 -12.00 13.00 -0.85
CA ALA A 96 -11.84 13.59 0.48
C ALA A 96 -13.10 13.42 1.36
N ARG A 97 -14.31 13.57 0.78
CA ARG A 97 -15.57 13.29 1.49
C ARG A 97 -15.72 11.83 1.88
N MET A 98 -15.41 10.91 0.95
CA MET A 98 -15.42 9.46 1.22
C MET A 98 -14.43 9.10 2.32
N GLY A 99 -13.20 9.64 2.27
CA GLY A 99 -12.18 9.44 3.30
C GLY A 99 -12.61 10.00 4.65
N ALA A 100 -13.20 11.20 4.70
CA ALA A 100 -13.71 11.78 5.94
C ALA A 100 -14.89 10.97 6.52
N ALA A 101 -15.79 10.47 5.66
CA ALA A 101 -16.90 9.61 6.10
C ALA A 101 -16.39 8.29 6.68
N LEU A 102 -15.44 7.62 6.00
CA LEU A 102 -14.83 6.38 6.50
C LEU A 102 -14.10 6.64 7.83
N ASP A 103 -13.40 7.77 7.94
CA ASP A 103 -12.68 8.15 9.15
C ASP A 103 -13.64 8.38 10.33
N GLN A 104 -14.74 9.09 10.12
CA GLN A 104 -15.79 9.28 11.11
C GLN A 104 -16.43 7.96 11.56
N LEU A 105 -16.87 7.15 10.58
CA LEU A 105 -17.54 5.88 10.86
C LEU A 105 -16.63 4.85 11.53
N SER A 106 -15.34 4.91 11.25
CA SER A 106 -14.34 4.01 11.87
C SER A 106 -13.76 4.54 13.18
N GLY A 107 -14.12 5.77 13.59
CA GLY A 107 -13.55 6.38 14.80
C GLY A 107 -12.07 6.76 14.66
N GLY A 108 -11.65 7.25 13.48
CA GLY A 108 -10.28 7.70 13.22
C GLY A 108 -9.33 6.58 12.75
N ARG A 109 -9.84 5.56 12.05
CA ARG A 109 -9.03 4.43 11.58
C ARG A 109 -8.76 4.44 10.07
N ALA A 110 -9.32 5.37 9.29
CA ALA A 110 -9.13 5.41 7.84
C ALA A 110 -7.67 5.67 7.46
N MET A 111 -7.19 4.98 6.41
CA MET A 111 -5.89 5.19 5.78
C MET A 111 -6.08 5.15 4.26
N ILE A 112 -5.27 5.88 3.52
CA ILE A 112 -5.41 6.03 2.07
C ILE A 112 -4.15 5.53 1.37
N ASN A 113 -4.30 4.56 0.47
CA ASN A 113 -3.23 4.10 -0.42
C ASN A 113 -3.39 4.68 -1.81
N VAL A 114 -2.49 5.55 -2.21
CA VAL A 114 -2.54 6.25 -3.51
C VAL A 114 -1.91 5.37 -4.59
N VAL A 115 -2.71 5.00 -5.60
CA VAL A 115 -2.31 4.11 -6.69
C VAL A 115 -2.54 4.80 -8.03
N THR A 116 -1.47 5.15 -8.74
CA THR A 116 -1.57 5.82 -10.06
C THR A 116 -1.85 4.87 -11.22
N GLY A 117 -1.81 3.56 -10.95
CA GLY A 117 -2.02 2.49 -11.94
C GLY A 117 -0.73 1.98 -12.57
N SER A 118 -0.62 0.66 -12.71
CA SER A 118 0.51 -0.03 -13.35
C SER A 118 0.13 -0.80 -14.62
N SER A 119 -1.16 -1.01 -14.85
CA SER A 119 -1.69 -1.65 -16.06
C SER A 119 -2.35 -0.59 -16.94
N VAL A 120 -1.78 -0.38 -18.12
CA VAL A 120 -2.33 0.53 -19.14
C VAL A 120 -3.73 0.07 -19.56
N GLN A 121 -3.90 -1.25 -19.78
CA GLN A 121 -5.20 -1.82 -20.16
C GLN A 121 -6.29 -1.52 -19.12
N ASP A 122 -6.01 -1.73 -17.83
CA ASP A 122 -6.97 -1.46 -16.76
C ASP A 122 -7.34 0.04 -16.67
N LEU A 123 -6.37 0.93 -16.94
CA LEU A 123 -6.62 2.37 -17.01
C LEU A 123 -7.50 2.75 -18.21
N GLU A 124 -7.28 2.12 -19.37
CA GLU A 124 -8.11 2.32 -20.58
C GLU A 124 -9.55 1.84 -20.35
N GLU A 125 -9.71 0.64 -19.78
CA GLU A 125 -11.02 0.06 -19.44
C GLU A 125 -11.80 0.94 -18.46
N LEU A 126 -11.11 1.65 -17.56
CA LEU A 126 -11.70 2.62 -16.63
C LEU A 126 -11.86 4.03 -17.22
N GLY A 127 -11.46 4.24 -18.48
CA GLY A 127 -11.62 5.51 -19.18
C GLY A 127 -10.65 6.60 -18.75
N ASP A 128 -9.48 6.25 -18.20
CA ASP A 128 -8.47 7.23 -17.81
C ASP A 128 -7.80 7.87 -19.05
N PRO A 129 -7.97 9.18 -19.32
CA PRO A 129 -7.37 9.84 -20.47
C PRO A 129 -5.84 9.88 -20.42
N LEU A 130 -5.23 9.58 -19.28
CA LEU A 130 -3.80 9.54 -19.07
C LEU A 130 -3.23 8.09 -18.99
N ALA A 131 -3.98 7.09 -19.48
CA ALA A 131 -3.57 5.70 -19.44
C ALA A 131 -2.15 5.47 -19.98
N HIS A 132 -1.77 6.14 -21.07
CA HIS A 132 -0.45 6.07 -21.71
C HIS A 132 0.53 7.16 -21.28
N ALA A 133 0.23 7.93 -20.24
CA ALA A 133 1.03 9.11 -19.85
C ALA A 133 1.50 9.00 -18.39
N HIS A 134 2.44 8.07 -18.14
CA HIS A 134 2.95 7.72 -16.81
C HIS A 134 3.25 8.94 -15.93
N ASP A 135 4.12 9.84 -16.35
CA ASP A 135 4.53 10.98 -15.54
C ASP A 135 3.40 11.99 -15.33
N LYS A 136 2.50 12.15 -16.32
CA LYS A 136 1.32 13.01 -16.18
C LYS A 136 0.32 12.45 -15.16
N ARG A 137 0.26 11.12 -14.98
CA ARG A 137 -0.54 10.53 -13.90
C ARG A 137 -0.03 10.95 -12.53
N TYR A 138 1.31 11.07 -12.35
CA TYR A 138 1.89 11.56 -11.11
C TYR A 138 1.73 13.08 -10.94
N GLU A 139 1.85 13.89 -12.01
CA GLU A 139 1.51 15.31 -11.95
C GLU A 139 0.04 15.51 -11.48
N ARG A 140 -0.88 14.75 -12.07
CA ARG A 140 -2.30 14.76 -11.66
C ARG A 140 -2.48 14.28 -10.22
N ALA A 141 -1.73 13.26 -9.79
CA ALA A 141 -1.79 12.75 -8.42
C ALA A 141 -1.31 13.79 -7.40
N SER A 142 -0.28 14.58 -7.71
CA SER A 142 0.17 15.69 -6.85
C SER A 142 -0.96 16.71 -6.62
N GLU A 143 -1.60 17.20 -7.69
CA GLU A 143 -2.74 18.11 -7.55
C GLU A 143 -3.94 17.47 -6.81
N TYR A 144 -4.19 16.20 -7.07
CA TYR A 144 -5.26 15.45 -6.42
C TYR A 144 -5.08 15.41 -4.90
N LEU A 145 -3.86 15.08 -4.44
CA LEU A 145 -3.54 15.00 -3.02
C LEU A 145 -3.53 16.39 -2.36
N ALA A 146 -3.03 17.41 -3.06
CA ALA A 146 -3.09 18.79 -2.59
C ALA A 146 -4.55 19.23 -2.34
N VAL A 147 -5.46 18.93 -3.27
CA VAL A 147 -6.90 19.24 -3.09
C VAL A 147 -7.52 18.43 -1.96
N MET A 148 -7.17 17.15 -1.80
CA MET A 148 -7.68 16.35 -0.68
C MET A 148 -7.21 16.90 0.67
N GLN A 149 -5.92 17.23 0.82
CA GLN A 149 -5.39 17.85 2.04
C GLN A 149 -6.05 19.20 2.32
N GLN A 150 -6.17 20.05 1.27
CA GLN A 150 -6.85 21.34 1.40
C GLN A 150 -8.30 21.15 1.86
N ALA A 151 -9.03 20.20 1.28
CA ALA A 151 -10.42 19.93 1.64
C ALA A 151 -10.57 19.53 3.12
N TRP A 152 -9.64 18.76 3.67
CA TRP A 152 -9.67 18.34 5.08
C TRP A 152 -9.20 19.41 6.04
N THR A 153 -8.13 20.15 5.72
CA THR A 153 -7.52 21.12 6.62
C THR A 153 -8.25 22.47 6.63
N GLN A 154 -8.76 22.93 5.47
CA GLN A 154 -9.53 24.17 5.40
C GLN A 154 -10.97 24.04 5.91
N SER A 155 -11.44 22.81 6.14
CA SER A 155 -12.75 22.55 6.74
C SER A 155 -12.72 22.66 8.27
N ASP A 156 -11.54 22.75 8.88
CA ASP A 156 -11.41 22.90 10.34
C ASP A 156 -12.04 24.23 10.80
N GLY A 157 -12.94 24.13 11.77
CA GLY A 157 -13.68 25.28 12.31
C GLY A 157 -14.97 25.63 11.58
N ILE A 158 -15.30 24.97 10.46
CA ILE A 158 -16.58 25.16 9.77
C ILE A 158 -17.63 24.28 10.46
N LYS A 159 -18.70 24.91 10.95
CA LYS A 159 -19.80 24.16 11.58
C LYS A 159 -20.63 23.43 10.53
N ALA A 160 -21.14 22.25 10.86
CA ALA A 160 -22.01 21.49 9.96
C ALA A 160 -23.23 22.28 9.47
N SER A 161 -23.79 23.17 10.32
CA SER A 161 -24.89 24.07 9.99
C SER A 161 -24.56 25.08 8.88
N GLU A 162 -23.28 25.36 8.65
CA GLU A 162 -22.85 26.28 7.59
C GLU A 162 -22.80 25.62 6.20
N PHE A 163 -22.90 24.29 6.15
CA PHE A 163 -22.97 23.52 4.90
C PHE A 163 -24.41 23.24 4.44
N VAL A 164 -25.38 23.32 5.33
CA VAL A 164 -26.79 23.13 4.98
C VAL A 164 -27.30 24.46 4.45
N GLY A 165 -27.38 24.58 3.13
CA GLY A 165 -28.03 25.71 2.48
C GLY A 165 -29.48 25.79 2.93
N SER A 166 -29.81 26.67 3.87
CA SER A 166 -31.14 27.21 3.96
C SER A 166 -31.34 28.10 2.74
N GLU A 167 -32.39 27.84 1.95
CA GLU A 167 -32.80 28.76 0.90
C GLU A 167 -32.89 30.17 1.49
N GLY A 168 -32.00 31.07 1.05
CA GLY A 168 -31.98 32.46 1.51
C GLY A 168 -30.92 32.83 2.54
N ALA A 169 -30.08 31.93 3.03
CA ALA A 169 -28.92 32.34 3.78
C ALA A 169 -27.79 32.74 2.79
N GLU A 170 -27.49 34.03 2.74
CA GLU A 170 -26.22 34.50 2.20
C GLU A 170 -25.14 33.75 2.93
N THR A 171 -24.50 32.77 2.24
CA THR A 171 -23.29 32.09 2.76
C THR A 171 -22.29 33.21 2.98
N LYS A 172 -22.05 33.59 4.24
CA LYS A 172 -20.92 34.46 4.56
C LYS A 172 -19.71 33.75 4.00
N GLN A 173 -19.19 34.26 2.89
CA GLN A 173 -17.94 33.82 2.32
C GLN A 173 -16.91 33.93 3.44
N ASN A 174 -16.49 32.79 3.96
CA ASN A 174 -15.35 32.78 4.86
C ASN A 174 -14.15 33.06 3.97
N ASP A 175 -13.67 34.29 3.97
CA ASP A 175 -12.57 34.81 3.12
C ASP A 175 -11.25 34.06 3.28
N GLN A 176 -11.20 33.08 4.17
CA GLN A 176 -10.04 32.22 4.44
C GLN A 176 -9.95 31.01 3.49
N GLN A 177 -11.00 30.67 2.73
CA GLN A 177 -10.98 29.52 1.83
C GLN A 177 -10.46 29.91 0.47
N GLN A 178 -9.25 29.47 0.15
CA GLN A 178 -8.63 29.75 -1.13
C GLN A 178 -9.10 28.80 -2.23
N PRO A 179 -9.38 29.30 -3.44
CA PRO A 179 -9.65 28.43 -4.57
C PRO A 179 -8.42 27.63 -4.95
N PHE A 180 -8.62 26.38 -5.38
CA PHE A 180 -7.55 25.60 -6.01
C PHE A 180 -7.53 25.86 -7.52
N ARG A 181 -6.37 26.17 -8.09
CA ARG A 181 -6.17 26.48 -9.50
C ARG A 181 -4.99 25.68 -10.04
N GLY A 182 -5.22 24.41 -10.33
CA GLY A 182 -4.24 23.51 -10.93
C GLY A 182 -4.46 23.32 -12.44
N LYS A 183 -3.58 22.55 -13.04
CA LYS A 183 -3.63 22.13 -14.45
C LYS A 183 -4.75 21.09 -14.69
N TYR A 184 -4.92 20.17 -13.75
CA TYR A 184 -5.87 19.05 -13.82
C TYR A 184 -7.16 19.35 -13.05
N TYR A 185 -7.08 20.12 -11.98
CA TYR A 185 -8.22 20.39 -11.11
C TYR A 185 -8.37 21.88 -10.83
N GLN A 186 -9.62 22.34 -10.84
CA GLN A 186 -9.98 23.71 -10.50
C GLN A 186 -11.23 23.69 -9.64
N PHE A 187 -11.12 24.25 -8.43
CA PHE A 187 -12.21 24.36 -7.48
C PHE A 187 -12.28 25.78 -6.93
N THR A 188 -13.48 26.35 -6.89
CA THR A 188 -13.72 27.62 -6.18
C THR A 188 -13.66 27.42 -4.68
N ARG A 189 -14.00 26.21 -4.21
CA ARG A 189 -14.01 25.81 -2.82
C ARG A 189 -13.78 24.30 -2.71
N ALA A 190 -12.71 23.89 -2.06
CA ALA A 190 -12.41 22.50 -1.76
C ALA A 190 -12.55 22.27 -0.26
N VAL A 191 -13.72 21.79 0.19
CA VAL A 191 -14.06 21.53 1.59
C VAL A 191 -14.85 20.24 1.73
N THR A 192 -14.76 19.62 2.90
CA THR A 192 -15.51 18.41 3.22
C THR A 192 -16.43 18.60 4.44
N THR A 193 -17.55 17.93 4.38
CA THR A 193 -18.43 17.61 5.50
C THR A 193 -18.82 16.15 5.35
N PRO A 194 -18.61 15.29 6.38
CA PRO A 194 -18.05 15.59 7.69
C PRO A 194 -16.56 15.95 7.68
N LEU A 195 -16.05 16.44 8.81
CA LEU A 195 -14.60 16.61 9.05
C LEU A 195 -13.96 15.27 9.37
N THR A 196 -12.64 15.14 9.17
CA THR A 196 -11.89 13.97 9.63
C THR A 196 -11.74 13.97 11.16
N VAL A 197 -11.73 12.78 11.77
CA VAL A 197 -11.36 12.55 13.16
C VAL A 197 -9.86 12.73 13.32
N GLN A 198 -9.10 12.09 12.44
CA GLN A 198 -7.64 12.18 12.42
C GLN A 198 -7.18 13.57 12.01
N LYS A 199 -6.09 14.06 12.64
CA LYS A 199 -5.51 15.37 12.37
C LYS A 199 -4.03 15.23 12.00
N PRO A 200 -3.55 15.95 11.00
CA PRO A 200 -4.32 16.88 10.13
C PRO A 200 -5.28 16.17 9.18
N HIS A 201 -5.08 14.90 8.86
CA HIS A 201 -5.90 14.07 7.97
C HIS A 201 -5.54 12.59 8.10
N PRO A 202 -6.33 11.65 7.53
CA PRO A 202 -5.94 10.25 7.37
C PRO A 202 -4.61 10.10 6.64
N PRO A 203 -3.70 9.20 7.08
CA PRO A 203 -2.37 9.09 6.49
C PRO A 203 -2.41 8.58 5.05
N PHE A 204 -1.48 9.11 4.23
CA PHE A 204 -1.26 8.69 2.86
C PHE A 204 -0.12 7.68 2.74
N TYR A 205 -0.39 6.56 2.11
CA TYR A 205 0.60 5.63 1.57
C TYR A 205 0.72 5.86 0.07
N LEU A 206 1.92 5.90 -0.45
CA LEU A 206 2.16 6.06 -1.88
C LEU A 206 3.34 5.22 -2.33
N GLY A 207 3.12 4.39 -3.35
CA GLY A 207 4.15 3.55 -3.95
C GLY A 207 4.56 4.01 -5.34
N GLY A 208 5.72 3.56 -5.76
CA GLY A 208 6.29 3.79 -7.09
C GLY A 208 7.76 4.17 -7.02
N SER A 209 8.60 3.54 -7.87
CA SER A 209 10.05 3.77 -7.86
C SER A 209 10.56 4.72 -8.96
N SER A 210 9.66 5.29 -9.79
CA SER A 210 10.04 6.31 -10.76
C SER A 210 10.38 7.65 -10.07
N PRO A 211 11.21 8.52 -10.70
CA PRO A 211 11.49 9.85 -10.16
C PRO A 211 10.22 10.66 -9.88
N SER A 212 9.24 10.64 -10.80
CA SER A 212 7.96 11.31 -10.62
C SER A 212 7.16 10.76 -9.44
N ALA A 213 7.17 9.44 -9.20
CA ALA A 213 6.54 8.82 -8.04
C ALA A 213 7.19 9.26 -6.72
N LYS A 214 8.53 9.21 -6.66
CA LYS A 214 9.28 9.62 -5.47
C LYS A 214 9.05 11.10 -5.14
N ARG A 215 8.96 11.97 -6.15
CA ARG A 215 8.68 13.40 -5.96
C ARG A 215 7.32 13.60 -5.29
N VAL A 216 6.26 12.95 -5.78
CA VAL A 216 4.92 13.04 -5.17
C VAL A 216 4.92 12.43 -3.76
N ALA A 217 5.66 11.34 -3.55
CA ALA A 217 5.75 10.72 -2.23
C ALA A 217 6.45 11.63 -1.20
N VAL A 218 7.53 12.29 -1.57
CA VAL A 218 8.22 13.27 -0.70
C VAL A 218 7.30 14.42 -0.33
N GLU A 219 6.45 14.87 -1.27
CA GLU A 219 5.55 16.00 -1.06
C GLU A 219 4.34 15.64 -0.18
N PHE A 220 3.76 14.43 -0.33
CA PHE A 220 2.47 14.11 0.29
C PHE A 220 2.46 12.87 1.17
N ALA A 221 3.31 11.86 0.94
CA ALA A 221 3.18 10.59 1.62
C ALA A 221 3.61 10.66 3.09
N ASP A 222 2.85 10.00 3.96
CA ASP A 222 3.27 9.66 5.32
C ASP A 222 4.10 8.36 5.32
N THR A 223 3.83 7.48 4.34
CA THR A 223 4.59 6.27 4.10
C THR A 223 4.88 6.08 2.60
N TYR A 224 6.16 6.00 2.24
CA TYR A 224 6.61 5.59 0.91
C TYR A 224 6.66 4.08 0.84
N LEU A 225 5.83 3.47 -0.01
CA LEU A 225 5.65 2.03 -0.11
C LEU A 225 6.47 1.43 -1.25
N MET A 226 7.39 0.55 -0.92
CA MET A 226 8.20 -0.24 -1.85
C MET A 226 7.63 -1.65 -2.01
N TRP A 227 7.87 -2.27 -3.17
CA TRP A 227 7.68 -3.71 -3.31
C TRP A 227 8.90 -4.46 -2.80
N GLY A 228 8.69 -5.67 -2.27
CA GLY A 228 9.77 -6.53 -1.79
C GLY A 228 10.78 -6.83 -2.91
N GLU A 229 12.04 -6.64 -2.57
CA GLU A 229 13.22 -6.91 -3.38
C GLU A 229 14.35 -7.37 -2.45
N PRO A 230 15.48 -7.88 -2.95
CA PRO A 230 16.65 -8.17 -2.13
C PRO A 230 17.08 -6.96 -1.28
N HIS A 231 17.65 -7.20 -0.12
CA HIS A 231 18.00 -6.14 0.84
C HIS A 231 18.84 -5.01 0.24
N ASP A 232 19.81 -5.35 -0.64
CA ASP A 232 20.64 -4.32 -1.28
C ASP A 232 19.83 -3.43 -2.24
N TRP A 233 18.87 -3.99 -2.96
CA TRP A 233 17.98 -3.23 -3.84
C TRP A 233 17.01 -2.34 -3.06
N ILE A 234 16.55 -2.79 -1.88
CA ILE A 234 15.74 -1.94 -0.99
C ILE A 234 16.58 -0.80 -0.41
N ARG A 235 17.84 -1.07 -0.04
CA ARG A 235 18.78 -0.01 0.42
C ARG A 235 18.96 1.05 -0.67
N GLU A 236 19.22 0.66 -1.90
CA GLU A 236 19.33 1.58 -3.05
C GLU A 236 18.06 2.41 -3.24
N GLN A 237 16.87 1.81 -3.14
CA GLN A 237 15.61 2.55 -3.25
C GLN A 237 15.43 3.60 -2.14
N ILE A 238 15.85 3.28 -0.92
CA ILE A 238 15.81 4.20 0.22
C ILE A 238 16.81 5.35 -0.01
N GLU A 239 18.05 5.04 -0.42
CA GLU A 239 19.06 6.05 -0.72
C GLU A 239 18.61 6.99 -1.85
N ASP A 240 18.09 6.46 -2.93
CA ASP A 240 17.50 7.24 -4.03
C ASP A 240 16.33 8.12 -3.57
N PHE A 241 15.49 7.63 -2.66
CA PHE A 241 14.39 8.42 -2.11
C PHE A 241 14.91 9.60 -1.27
N GLU A 242 15.94 9.37 -0.45
CA GLU A 242 16.55 10.40 0.39
C GLU A 242 17.25 11.48 -0.46
N VAL A 243 17.80 11.12 -1.64
CA VAL A 243 18.31 12.11 -2.62
C VAL A 243 17.18 13.02 -3.10
N VAL A 244 16.04 12.45 -3.52
CA VAL A 244 14.88 13.23 -3.98
C VAL A 244 14.32 14.09 -2.84
N ARG A 245 14.29 13.58 -1.62
CA ARG A 245 13.84 14.32 -0.43
C ARG A 245 14.77 15.51 -0.13
N SER A 246 16.07 15.33 -0.24
CA SER A 246 17.05 16.41 -0.04
C SER A 246 16.89 17.52 -1.09
N GLN A 247 16.71 17.14 -2.35
CA GLN A 247 16.44 18.10 -3.44
C GLN A 247 15.14 18.88 -3.19
N TYR A 248 14.07 18.19 -2.80
CA TYR A 248 12.80 18.84 -2.47
C TYR A 248 12.93 19.85 -1.32
N ARG A 249 13.68 19.49 -0.27
CA ARG A 249 13.96 20.39 0.85
C ARG A 249 14.76 21.62 0.42
N GLU A 250 15.76 21.46 -0.44
CA GLU A 250 16.56 22.58 -0.98
C GLU A 250 15.71 23.52 -1.82
N GLU A 251 14.79 22.99 -2.64
CA GLU A 251 13.91 23.78 -3.52
C GLU A 251 12.79 24.52 -2.77
N THR A 252 12.23 23.90 -1.74
CA THR A 252 11.00 24.39 -1.10
C THR A 252 11.18 24.88 0.32
N GLY A 253 12.28 24.54 0.97
CA GLY A 253 12.50 24.75 2.41
C GLY A 253 11.68 23.79 3.30
N ILE A 254 10.94 22.83 2.72
CA ILE A 254 10.06 21.90 3.46
C ILE A 254 10.78 20.57 3.64
N ASP A 255 10.90 20.12 4.88
CA ASP A 255 11.39 18.78 5.23
C ASP A 255 10.31 18.02 6.00
N ARG A 256 9.73 17.01 5.36
CA ARG A 256 8.70 16.15 5.97
C ARG A 256 9.29 14.79 6.31
N PRO A 257 9.00 14.23 7.50
CA PRO A 257 9.36 12.86 7.81
C PRO A 257 8.47 11.92 6.99
N VAL A 258 9.07 11.01 6.24
CA VAL A 258 8.39 9.95 5.49
C VAL A 258 8.85 8.60 6.05
N ARG A 259 7.90 7.71 6.35
CA ARG A 259 8.19 6.33 6.73
C ARG A 259 8.46 5.49 5.50
N PHE A 260 9.25 4.42 5.63
CA PHE A 260 9.40 3.42 4.58
C PHE A 260 8.50 2.22 4.86
N GLY A 261 7.72 1.84 3.85
CA GLY A 261 6.87 0.67 3.86
C GLY A 261 7.33 -0.39 2.85
N LEU A 262 7.09 -1.66 3.14
CA LEU A 262 7.42 -2.79 2.28
C LEU A 262 6.20 -3.67 2.05
N ARG A 263 5.93 -4.00 0.78
CA ARG A 263 4.92 -4.98 0.37
C ARG A 263 5.59 -6.28 -0.04
N ALA A 264 5.36 -7.36 0.71
CA ALA A 264 5.88 -8.70 0.43
C ALA A 264 4.85 -9.79 0.75
N GLN A 265 5.11 -11.02 0.34
CA GLN A 265 4.40 -12.21 0.80
C GLN A 265 5.24 -12.93 1.86
N VAL A 266 4.56 -13.72 2.69
CA VAL A 266 5.20 -14.58 3.70
C VAL A 266 4.63 -15.99 3.61
N LEU A 267 5.47 -16.97 3.87
CA LEU A 267 5.09 -18.37 3.96
C LEU A 267 5.87 -19.01 5.11
N VAL A 268 5.16 -19.42 6.14
CA VAL A 268 5.73 -20.01 7.36
C VAL A 268 5.38 -21.49 7.43
N ARG A 269 6.39 -22.37 7.64
CA ARG A 269 6.20 -23.80 7.90
C ARG A 269 7.09 -24.26 9.05
N ASP A 270 6.89 -25.47 9.53
CA ASP A 270 7.62 -26.01 10.68
C ASP A 270 9.11 -26.26 10.34
N THR A 271 9.39 -26.66 9.10
CA THR A 271 10.76 -26.84 8.60
C THR A 271 11.01 -26.03 7.33
N GLU A 272 12.28 -25.77 7.02
CA GLU A 272 12.68 -25.06 5.83
C GLU A 272 12.32 -25.83 4.56
N GLU A 273 12.48 -27.16 4.57
CA GLU A 273 12.12 -28.03 3.46
C GLU A 273 10.63 -27.98 3.13
N GLU A 274 9.78 -28.03 4.17
CA GLU A 274 8.32 -27.90 4.00
C GLU A 274 7.95 -26.51 3.47
N ALA A 275 8.61 -25.45 3.93
CA ALA A 275 8.38 -24.10 3.46
C ALA A 275 8.71 -23.95 1.97
N TRP A 276 9.87 -24.44 1.53
CA TRP A 276 10.26 -24.42 0.13
C TRP A 276 9.36 -25.29 -0.75
N ALA A 277 8.97 -26.49 -0.28
CA ALA A 277 8.00 -27.32 -0.98
C ALA A 277 6.67 -26.61 -1.16
N ALA A 278 6.15 -25.99 -0.09
CA ALA A 278 4.91 -25.23 -0.13
C ALA A 278 5.01 -24.00 -1.05
N ALA A 279 6.16 -23.30 -1.10
CA ALA A 279 6.36 -22.17 -2.02
C ALA A 279 6.24 -22.59 -3.48
N TRP A 280 6.84 -23.72 -3.88
CA TRP A 280 6.71 -24.27 -5.22
C TRP A 280 5.31 -24.80 -5.52
N GLU A 281 4.61 -25.33 -4.52
CA GLU A 281 3.23 -25.79 -4.65
C GLU A 281 2.28 -24.66 -5.05
N LEU A 282 2.51 -23.41 -4.57
CA LEU A 282 1.69 -22.25 -4.92
C LEU A 282 1.51 -22.03 -6.43
N ILE A 283 2.51 -22.39 -7.23
CA ILE A 283 2.48 -22.20 -8.69
C ILE A 283 2.42 -23.51 -9.48
N SER A 284 2.27 -24.64 -8.80
CA SER A 284 2.35 -26.00 -9.41
C SER A 284 1.25 -26.29 -10.43
N LYS A 285 0.10 -25.61 -10.34
CA LYS A 285 -1.04 -25.80 -11.26
C LYS A 285 -1.04 -24.87 -12.47
N VAL A 286 -0.06 -23.98 -12.59
CA VAL A 286 0.00 -23.04 -13.71
C VAL A 286 0.64 -23.69 -14.92
N SER A 287 -0.04 -23.64 -16.08
CA SER A 287 0.53 -24.16 -17.32
C SER A 287 1.67 -23.28 -17.85
N PRO A 288 2.62 -23.87 -18.60
CA PRO A 288 3.68 -23.08 -19.25
C PRO A 288 3.14 -21.95 -20.14
N GLU A 289 2.01 -22.19 -20.82
CA GLU A 289 1.34 -21.21 -21.69
C GLU A 289 0.79 -20.03 -20.89
N ALA A 290 0.22 -20.30 -19.70
CA ALA A 290 -0.29 -19.27 -18.80
C ALA A 290 0.87 -18.42 -18.23
N ILE A 291 2.00 -19.03 -17.89
CA ILE A 291 3.22 -18.33 -17.50
C ILE A 291 3.69 -17.41 -18.62
N GLU A 292 3.79 -17.91 -19.86
CA GLU A 292 4.22 -17.11 -21.01
C GLU A 292 3.29 -15.92 -21.26
N GLN A 293 1.97 -16.12 -21.17
CA GLN A 293 0.98 -15.05 -21.32
C GLN A 293 1.10 -13.99 -20.23
N ALA A 294 1.26 -14.40 -18.97
CA ALA A 294 1.45 -13.50 -17.85
C ALA A 294 2.71 -12.64 -18.04
N GLN A 295 3.83 -13.25 -18.42
CA GLN A 295 5.08 -12.53 -18.66
C GLN A 295 5.00 -11.56 -19.84
N LYS A 296 4.32 -11.92 -20.94
CA LYS A 296 4.04 -10.99 -22.03
C LYS A 296 3.20 -9.80 -21.61
N ALA A 297 2.25 -10.00 -20.69
CA ALA A 297 1.46 -8.92 -20.14
C ALA A 297 2.30 -8.01 -19.22
N PHE A 298 3.13 -8.58 -18.34
CA PHE A 298 3.99 -7.82 -17.43
C PHE A 298 5.10 -7.04 -18.17
N ALA A 299 5.54 -7.49 -19.32
CA ALA A 299 6.51 -6.77 -20.15
C ALA A 299 5.93 -5.48 -20.77
N LYS A 300 4.61 -5.35 -20.90
CA LYS A 300 3.93 -4.17 -21.47
C LYS A 300 3.74 -3.02 -20.48
N THR A 301 4.22 -3.16 -19.26
CA THR A 301 4.05 -2.16 -18.21
C THR A 301 4.86 -0.89 -18.44
N ASP A 302 4.32 0.26 -18.08
CA ASP A 302 5.06 1.52 -17.96
C ASP A 302 5.56 1.76 -16.51
N ALA A 303 5.16 0.91 -15.56
CA ALA A 303 5.52 1.03 -14.15
C ALA A 303 6.95 0.55 -13.87
N THR A 304 7.77 1.42 -13.29
CA THR A 304 9.16 1.12 -12.93
C THR A 304 9.26 -0.05 -11.94
N ASN A 305 8.37 -0.12 -10.94
CA ASN A 305 8.34 -1.24 -10.00
C ASN A 305 8.18 -2.60 -10.71
N GLN A 306 7.27 -2.69 -11.70
CA GLN A 306 7.08 -3.95 -12.42
C GLN A 306 8.28 -4.31 -13.30
N ARG A 307 8.94 -3.31 -13.92
CA ARG A 307 10.19 -3.54 -14.65
C ARG A 307 11.28 -4.11 -13.74
N ARG A 308 11.46 -3.56 -12.53
CA ARG A 308 12.41 -4.08 -11.53
C ARG A 308 12.10 -5.53 -11.15
N GLN A 309 10.82 -5.88 -10.95
CA GLN A 309 10.43 -7.27 -10.68
C GLN A 309 10.71 -8.20 -11.87
N ASN A 310 10.54 -7.72 -13.11
CA ASN A 310 10.89 -8.48 -14.31
C ASN A 310 12.41 -8.69 -14.40
N GLU A 311 13.22 -7.66 -14.14
CA GLU A 311 14.69 -7.74 -14.11
C GLU A 311 15.16 -8.73 -13.06
N LEU A 312 14.62 -8.65 -11.83
CA LEU A 312 14.95 -9.56 -10.75
C LEU A 312 14.66 -11.03 -11.14
N ARG A 313 13.50 -11.31 -11.72
CA ARG A 313 13.14 -12.64 -12.20
C ARG A 313 14.12 -13.17 -13.25
N GLU A 314 14.49 -12.37 -14.24
CA GLU A 314 15.43 -12.78 -15.29
C GLU A 314 16.84 -12.98 -14.72
N GLN A 315 17.30 -12.13 -13.81
CA GLN A 315 18.62 -12.24 -13.19
C GLN A 315 18.80 -13.53 -12.40
N PHE A 316 17.77 -13.97 -11.66
CA PHE A 316 17.83 -15.14 -10.77
C PHE A 316 17.10 -16.38 -11.32
N LYS A 317 16.91 -16.44 -12.62
CA LYS A 317 16.23 -17.56 -13.29
C LYS A 317 16.97 -18.89 -13.09
N ASP A 318 18.29 -18.88 -13.23
CA ASP A 318 19.13 -20.08 -13.12
C ASP A 318 19.27 -20.54 -11.67
N GLU A 319 19.10 -19.64 -10.70
CA GLU A 319 19.05 -19.92 -9.26
C GLU A 319 17.64 -20.29 -8.78
N ARG A 320 16.76 -20.73 -9.68
CA ARG A 320 15.37 -21.10 -9.38
C ARG A 320 14.60 -19.96 -8.69
N PHE A 321 14.89 -18.71 -9.08
CA PHE A 321 14.28 -17.50 -8.53
C PHE A 321 14.55 -17.24 -7.03
N VAL A 322 15.56 -17.88 -6.45
CA VAL A 322 16.03 -17.58 -5.10
C VAL A 322 16.92 -16.34 -5.17
N VAL A 323 16.46 -15.24 -4.60
CA VAL A 323 17.07 -13.89 -4.73
C VAL A 323 17.86 -13.49 -3.48
N GLY A 324 17.90 -14.36 -2.49
CA GLY A 324 18.59 -14.16 -1.22
C GLY A 324 18.18 -15.25 -0.22
N PRO A 325 18.77 -15.27 0.97
CA PRO A 325 18.40 -16.24 2.00
C PRO A 325 16.90 -16.11 2.32
N ASN A 326 16.13 -17.18 2.14
CA ASN A 326 14.68 -17.23 2.40
C ASN A 326 13.85 -16.22 1.56
N LEU A 327 14.40 -15.68 0.45
CA LEU A 327 13.72 -14.77 -0.45
C LEU A 327 13.53 -15.41 -1.82
N TRP A 328 12.28 -15.52 -2.26
CA TRP A 328 11.91 -16.16 -3.51
C TRP A 328 11.06 -15.26 -4.41
N ALA A 329 11.50 -15.10 -5.65
CA ALA A 329 10.81 -14.33 -6.68
C ALA A 329 9.92 -15.17 -7.60
N GLY A 330 9.72 -16.46 -7.33
CA GLY A 330 8.98 -17.37 -8.23
C GLY A 330 7.53 -16.98 -8.46
N LEU A 331 6.87 -16.30 -7.53
CA LEU A 331 5.51 -15.78 -7.76
C LEU A 331 5.44 -14.75 -8.91
N SER A 332 6.56 -14.08 -9.25
CA SER A 332 6.62 -13.14 -10.36
C SER A 332 6.44 -13.80 -11.73
N LEU A 333 6.48 -15.14 -11.81
CA LEU A 333 6.15 -15.88 -13.02
C LEU A 333 4.69 -15.71 -13.44
N VAL A 334 3.79 -15.56 -12.45
CA VAL A 334 2.34 -15.60 -12.66
C VAL A 334 1.57 -14.45 -12.03
N ARG A 335 2.24 -13.64 -11.20
CA ARG A 335 1.64 -12.56 -10.44
C ARG A 335 2.39 -11.25 -10.68
N SER A 336 1.67 -10.20 -11.07
CA SER A 336 2.20 -8.83 -11.08
C SER A 336 2.24 -8.23 -9.66
N GLY A 337 2.92 -7.14 -9.50
CA GLY A 337 3.02 -6.44 -8.20
C GLY A 337 4.17 -6.95 -7.34
N GLY A 338 4.16 -6.61 -6.05
CA GLY A 338 5.17 -7.08 -5.11
C GLY A 338 5.09 -8.60 -4.96
N ALA A 339 5.97 -9.32 -5.66
CA ALA A 339 5.92 -10.77 -5.85
C ALA A 339 6.98 -11.54 -5.04
N ILE A 340 7.80 -10.85 -4.24
CA ILE A 340 8.75 -11.52 -3.34
C ILE A 340 7.99 -12.23 -2.23
N LEU A 341 8.34 -13.51 -2.04
CA LEU A 341 7.87 -14.35 -0.96
C LEU A 341 9.03 -14.59 0.03
N ILE A 342 8.82 -14.29 1.29
CA ILE A 342 9.72 -14.63 2.39
C ILE A 342 9.33 -16.04 2.85
N VAL A 343 10.22 -17.02 2.65
CA VAL A 343 9.94 -18.45 2.80
C VAL A 343 10.80 -19.04 3.91
N GLY A 344 10.21 -19.74 4.85
CA GLY A 344 11.01 -20.45 5.86
C GLY A 344 10.24 -20.82 7.12
N THR A 345 10.98 -21.15 8.15
CA THR A 345 10.44 -21.30 9.49
C THR A 345 10.06 -19.96 10.09
N ALA A 346 9.29 -19.94 11.16
CA ALA A 346 8.92 -18.71 11.86
C ALA A 346 10.15 -17.88 12.26
N ASP A 347 11.24 -18.54 12.65
CA ASP A 347 12.52 -17.92 13.00
C ASP A 347 13.17 -17.23 11.80
N GLN A 348 13.24 -17.92 10.66
CA GLN A 348 13.83 -17.42 9.42
C GLN A 348 13.02 -16.24 8.84
N VAL A 349 11.69 -16.36 8.80
CA VAL A 349 10.81 -15.28 8.32
C VAL A 349 10.94 -14.05 9.20
N SER A 350 10.96 -14.21 10.53
CA SER A 350 11.19 -13.11 11.47
C SER A 350 12.52 -12.41 11.23
N GLU A 351 13.59 -13.18 10.99
CA GLU A 351 14.93 -12.66 10.73
C GLU A 351 14.97 -11.81 9.44
N ARG A 352 14.38 -12.29 8.35
CA ARG A 352 14.30 -11.50 7.08
C ARG A 352 13.54 -10.20 7.27
N LEU A 353 12.43 -10.20 8.02
CA LEU A 353 11.67 -8.98 8.31
C LEU A 353 12.48 -8.00 9.18
N ILE A 354 13.27 -8.51 10.13
CA ILE A 354 14.17 -7.69 10.95
C ILE A 354 15.25 -7.02 10.09
N GLU A 355 15.84 -7.73 9.14
CA GLU A 355 16.84 -7.15 8.24
C GLU A 355 16.27 -5.99 7.42
N TYR A 356 15.04 -6.10 6.92
CA TYR A 356 14.36 -4.96 6.29
C TYR A 356 14.10 -3.82 7.28
N ALA A 357 13.72 -4.14 8.52
CA ALA A 357 13.51 -3.12 9.56
C ALA A 357 14.84 -2.38 9.89
N GLU A 358 15.97 -3.08 9.88
CA GLU A 358 17.30 -2.50 10.07
C GLU A 358 17.73 -1.55 8.93
N LEU A 359 17.17 -1.72 7.72
CA LEU A 359 17.32 -0.77 6.62
C LEU A 359 16.44 0.49 6.79
N GLY A 360 15.55 0.51 7.78
CA GLY A 360 14.64 1.63 8.05
C GLY A 360 13.19 1.40 7.62
N VAL A 361 12.84 0.20 7.15
CA VAL A 361 11.42 -0.15 6.90
C VAL A 361 10.69 -0.22 8.24
N SER A 362 9.58 0.50 8.36
CA SER A 362 8.78 0.57 9.59
C SER A 362 7.29 0.27 9.39
N SER A 363 6.89 -0.07 8.17
CA SER A 363 5.52 -0.51 7.87
C SER A 363 5.57 -1.67 6.89
N PHE A 364 5.00 -2.81 7.25
CA PHE A 364 4.97 -4.00 6.42
C PHE A 364 3.54 -4.30 5.98
N ILE A 365 3.32 -4.45 4.68
CA ILE A 365 2.07 -4.98 4.12
C ILE A 365 2.36 -6.40 3.66
N LEU A 366 1.89 -7.37 4.40
CA LEU A 366 2.15 -8.77 4.14
C LEU A 366 0.91 -9.48 3.57
N SER A 367 1.12 -10.62 2.97
CA SER A 367 0.09 -11.59 2.59
C SER A 367 0.68 -12.99 2.46
N GLY A 368 -0.18 -13.99 2.48
CA GLY A 368 0.13 -15.39 2.18
C GLY A 368 -1.05 -16.03 1.45
N TYR A 369 -0.90 -17.25 1.02
CA TYR A 369 -1.91 -18.00 0.26
C TYR A 369 -2.18 -19.35 0.92
N PRO A 370 -3.46 -19.64 1.32
CA PRO A 370 -4.63 -18.73 1.35
C PRO A 370 -4.47 -17.63 2.42
N HIS A 371 -5.08 -16.46 2.19
CA HIS A 371 -4.85 -15.28 3.03
C HIS A 371 -5.34 -15.45 4.48
N LEU A 372 -6.42 -16.18 4.71
CA LEU A 372 -6.97 -16.40 6.04
C LEU A 372 -6.02 -17.23 6.91
N GLU A 373 -5.66 -18.40 6.43
CA GLU A 373 -4.85 -19.37 7.16
C GLU A 373 -3.41 -18.86 7.37
N GLU A 374 -2.87 -18.18 6.37
CA GLU A 374 -1.52 -17.60 6.48
C GLU A 374 -1.49 -16.38 7.41
N ALA A 375 -2.57 -15.58 7.52
CA ALA A 375 -2.67 -14.53 8.53
C ALA A 375 -2.63 -15.10 9.95
N GLU A 376 -3.41 -16.17 10.20
CA GLU A 376 -3.44 -16.84 11.49
C GLU A 376 -2.09 -17.45 11.85
N ARG A 377 -1.44 -18.13 10.88
CA ARG A 377 -0.13 -18.76 11.07
C ARG A 377 0.95 -17.73 11.34
N PHE A 378 1.05 -16.69 10.51
CA PHE A 378 2.03 -15.61 10.68
C PHE A 378 1.87 -14.92 12.05
N GLY A 379 0.64 -14.58 12.42
CA GLY A 379 0.34 -13.93 13.70
C GLY A 379 0.65 -14.80 14.91
N LYS A 380 0.48 -16.11 14.80
CA LYS A 380 0.73 -17.06 15.89
C LYS A 380 2.22 -17.40 16.02
N GLU A 381 2.93 -17.56 14.91
CA GLU A 381 4.24 -18.19 14.89
C GLU A 381 5.39 -17.19 14.66
N ALA A 382 5.29 -16.33 13.64
CA ALA A 382 6.41 -15.46 13.25
C ALA A 382 6.37 -14.06 13.89
N LEU A 383 5.20 -13.44 13.99
CA LEU A 383 5.06 -12.07 14.51
C LEU A 383 5.53 -11.93 15.98
N PRO A 384 5.21 -12.86 16.91
CA PRO A 384 5.74 -12.80 18.28
C PRO A 384 7.27 -12.92 18.34
N LEU A 385 7.86 -13.79 17.50
CA LEU A 385 9.33 -13.94 17.41
C LEU A 385 9.98 -12.67 16.85
N PHE A 386 9.36 -12.04 15.84
CA PHE A 386 9.82 -10.75 15.34
C PHE A 386 9.90 -9.72 16.48
N HIS A 387 8.80 -9.55 17.23
CA HIS A 387 8.76 -8.56 18.33
C HIS A 387 9.79 -8.85 19.41
N GLN A 388 9.95 -10.11 19.81
CA GLN A 388 10.94 -10.53 20.79
C GLN A 388 12.36 -10.21 20.33
N LYS A 389 12.75 -10.64 19.12
CA LYS A 389 14.06 -10.41 18.56
C LYS A 389 14.33 -8.92 18.32
N TRP A 390 13.35 -8.19 17.82
CA TRP A 390 13.48 -6.76 17.57
C TRP A 390 13.70 -5.96 18.85
N ALA A 391 12.98 -6.27 19.92
CA ALA A 391 13.19 -5.67 21.23
C ALA A 391 14.62 -5.90 21.73
N SER A 392 15.09 -7.16 21.68
CA SER A 392 16.46 -7.52 22.11
C SER A 392 17.54 -6.79 21.30
N ARG A 393 17.36 -6.62 19.98
CA ARG A 393 18.32 -5.88 19.13
C ARG A 393 18.37 -4.39 19.45
N ARG A 394 17.25 -3.80 19.85
CA ARG A 394 17.20 -2.40 20.27
C ARG A 394 17.90 -2.16 21.60
N GLU A 395 17.75 -3.07 22.58
CA GLU A 395 18.43 -3.00 23.86
C GLU A 395 19.97 -3.05 23.71
N VAL A 396 20.47 -3.84 22.76
CA VAL A 396 21.92 -3.92 22.49
C VAL A 396 22.48 -2.67 21.82
N ARG A 397 21.64 -1.89 21.12
CA ARG A 397 22.04 -0.66 20.39
C ARG A 397 21.86 0.62 21.22
N ALA A 398 21.08 0.57 22.30
CA ALA A 398 20.84 1.70 23.22
C ALA A 398 21.94 1.80 24.27
#